data_562ea7e81f4ecb62583a879ed4b11ef5
#
_entry.id   562ea7e81f4ecb62583a879ed4b11ef5
#
_cell.length_a   1.000
_cell.length_b   1.000
_cell.length_c   1.000
_cell.angle_alpha   90.00
_cell.angle_beta   90.00
_cell.angle_gamma   90.00
#
_symmetry.space_group_name_H-M   'P 1'
#
loop_
_entity.id
_entity.type
_entity.pdbx_description
1 polymer ?
#
loop_
_entity_poly.entity_id
_entity_poly.type
_entity_poly.pdbx_seq_one_letter_code
_entity_poly.pdbx_strand_id
1 'polypeptide(L)'
;MRLGVMCSGEGTNFENIIRYPQFKHEIVLMIHNTKKCGAVARAAKYGIPHCRIAHKDEDHMIKLFEVYRVDLIVLAGYMRVLKKPSEFPCPIINVHPSLLPKYKGLHAVEQALESGDTETGCTVHYVNEELDGGAIIDRSIVPICPDDTVATLTQRIQRAEYRLFPLVINHYESKESIKKSTGATMAL
;
A
#
# COMPACT_ATOMS: atom_id res chain seq x y z
N MET A 1 4.69 -14.90 -3.08
CA MET A 1 5.31 -13.75 -3.80
C MET A 1 6.35 -13.09 -2.92
N ARG A 2 7.28 -12.41 -3.54
CA ARG A 2 8.31 -11.57 -2.90
C ARG A 2 7.84 -10.12 -2.91
N LEU A 3 7.65 -9.53 -1.75
CA LEU A 3 7.11 -8.18 -1.61
C LEU A 3 8.21 -7.17 -1.32
N GLY A 4 8.17 -6.04 -2.04
CA GLY A 4 8.86 -4.82 -1.68
C GLY A 4 7.92 -3.85 -0.98
N VAL A 5 8.32 -3.26 0.13
CA VAL A 5 7.48 -2.31 0.86
C VAL A 5 8.16 -0.94 0.89
N MET A 6 7.37 0.12 0.73
CA MET A 6 7.86 1.49 0.83
C MET A 6 7.15 2.23 1.97
N CYS A 7 7.92 2.90 2.82
CA CYS A 7 7.41 3.62 4.01
C CYS A 7 8.03 5.02 4.14
N SER A 8 7.29 5.96 4.72
CA SER A 8 7.82 7.30 5.07
C SER A 8 7.72 7.62 6.57
N GLY A 9 6.85 6.93 7.32
CA GLY A 9 6.48 7.25 8.69
C GLY A 9 6.64 6.09 9.67
N GLU A 10 5.71 5.99 10.61
CA GLU A 10 5.73 5.03 11.71
C GLU A 10 5.65 3.56 11.29
N GLY A 11 5.14 3.26 10.09
CA GLY A 11 5.07 1.90 9.56
C GLY A 11 4.00 1.03 10.23
N THR A 12 2.90 1.60 10.69
CA THR A 12 1.81 0.86 11.30
C THR A 12 1.13 -0.07 10.27
N ASN A 13 0.85 0.41 9.06
CA ASN A 13 0.36 -0.44 7.96
C ASN A 13 1.36 -1.56 7.62
N PHE A 14 2.66 -1.25 7.58
CA PHE A 14 3.72 -2.25 7.36
C PHE A 14 3.71 -3.35 8.43
N GLU A 15 3.63 -2.98 9.73
CA GLU A 15 3.56 -3.98 10.80
C GLU A 15 2.27 -4.81 10.74
N ASN A 16 1.14 -4.21 10.38
CA ASN A 16 -0.12 -4.94 10.22
C ASN A 16 -0.07 -5.96 9.08
N ILE A 17 0.64 -5.64 7.98
CA ILE A 17 0.88 -6.59 6.90
C ILE A 17 1.69 -7.78 7.40
N ILE A 18 2.81 -7.54 8.11
CA ILE A 18 3.68 -8.60 8.65
C ILE A 18 2.91 -9.50 9.63
N ARG A 19 2.06 -8.91 10.47
CA ARG A 19 1.32 -9.61 11.53
C ARG A 19 0.00 -10.22 11.07
N TYR A 20 -0.33 -10.08 9.79
CA TYR A 20 -1.58 -10.65 9.28
C TYR A 20 -1.59 -12.17 9.46
N PRO A 21 -2.65 -12.75 10.05
CA PRO A 21 -2.72 -14.19 10.28
C PRO A 21 -2.56 -14.98 8.98
N GLN A 22 -1.69 -16.00 9.02
CA GLN A 22 -1.42 -16.86 7.84
C GLN A 22 -0.92 -16.08 6.61
N PHE A 23 -0.12 -15.03 6.83
CA PHE A 23 0.49 -14.26 5.74
C PHE A 23 1.34 -15.18 4.85
N LYS A 24 1.01 -15.21 3.54
CA LYS A 24 1.55 -16.19 2.59
C LYS A 24 2.79 -15.72 1.83
N HIS A 25 3.19 -14.47 2.01
CA HIS A 25 4.20 -13.82 1.19
C HIS A 25 5.45 -13.49 2.01
N GLU A 26 6.57 -13.31 1.33
CA GLU A 26 7.83 -12.91 1.93
C GLU A 26 8.08 -11.42 1.67
N ILE A 27 8.30 -10.62 2.71
CA ILE A 27 8.75 -9.23 2.56
C ILE A 27 10.28 -9.26 2.47
N VAL A 28 10.81 -9.01 1.27
CA VAL A 28 12.22 -9.16 0.99
C VAL A 28 13.02 -7.88 1.11
N LEU A 29 12.35 -6.73 1.04
CA LEU A 29 12.98 -5.41 1.13
C LEU A 29 11.98 -4.36 1.61
N MET A 30 12.39 -3.49 2.53
CA MET A 30 11.69 -2.26 2.87
C MET A 30 12.54 -1.04 2.51
N ILE A 31 12.02 -0.15 1.66
CA ILE A 31 12.64 1.13 1.32
C ILE A 31 11.95 2.25 2.09
N HIS A 32 12.73 3.17 2.65
CA HIS A 32 12.20 4.38 3.29
C HIS A 32 12.94 5.63 2.79
N ASN A 33 12.25 6.78 2.77
CA ASN A 33 12.80 8.02 2.25
C ASN A 33 13.15 9.06 3.32
N THR A 34 12.74 8.84 4.57
CA THR A 34 12.95 9.78 5.68
C THR A 34 14.09 9.32 6.60
N LYS A 35 14.80 10.27 7.22
CA LYS A 35 15.88 9.96 8.19
C LYS A 35 15.31 9.34 9.48
N LYS A 36 14.18 9.86 9.95
CA LYS A 36 13.45 9.35 11.13
C LYS A 36 12.22 8.60 10.62
N CYS A 37 12.33 7.30 10.43
CA CYS A 37 11.27 6.43 9.95
C CYS A 37 11.03 5.32 10.98
N GLY A 38 9.89 5.33 11.65
CA GLY A 38 9.53 4.32 12.65
C GLY A 38 9.44 2.90 12.07
N ALA A 39 9.16 2.78 10.76
CA ALA A 39 9.17 1.51 10.04
C ALA A 39 10.53 0.79 10.10
N VAL A 40 11.65 1.51 10.27
CA VAL A 40 13.01 0.92 10.40
C VAL A 40 13.10 0.00 11.62
N ALA A 41 12.62 0.47 12.78
CA ALA A 41 12.62 -0.35 14.00
C ALA A 41 11.75 -1.61 13.83
N ARG A 42 10.64 -1.51 13.09
CA ARG A 42 9.77 -2.63 12.77
C ARG A 42 10.45 -3.61 11.82
N ALA A 43 11.08 -3.14 10.74
CA ALA A 43 11.84 -3.97 9.82
C ALA A 43 12.95 -4.74 10.55
N ALA A 44 13.73 -4.06 11.40
CA ALA A 44 14.78 -4.70 12.20
C ALA A 44 14.23 -5.76 13.16
N LYS A 45 13.09 -5.48 13.83
CA LYS A 45 12.41 -6.44 14.73
C LYS A 45 12.03 -7.75 14.03
N TYR A 46 11.64 -7.66 12.76
CA TYR A 46 11.21 -8.83 11.98
C TYR A 46 12.28 -9.37 11.03
N GLY A 47 13.53 -8.88 11.14
CA GLY A 47 14.65 -9.32 10.30
C GLY A 47 14.51 -8.98 8.81
N ILE A 48 13.71 -7.95 8.47
CA ILE A 48 13.47 -7.55 7.10
C ILE A 48 14.58 -6.61 6.63
N PRO A 49 15.29 -6.91 5.54
CA PRO A 49 16.26 -6.01 4.93
C PRO A 49 15.64 -4.64 4.63
N HIS A 50 16.34 -3.57 4.96
CA HIS A 50 15.83 -2.22 4.71
C HIS A 50 16.94 -1.25 4.34
N CYS A 51 16.61 -0.24 3.55
CA CYS A 51 17.53 0.83 3.21
C CYS A 51 16.82 2.17 3.02
N ARG A 52 17.60 3.25 3.20
CA ARG A 52 17.11 4.60 2.95
C ARG A 52 17.52 5.07 1.56
N ILE A 53 16.53 5.42 0.74
CA ILE A 53 16.74 6.01 -0.58
C ILE A 53 15.99 7.33 -0.65
N ALA A 54 16.62 8.38 -1.20
CA ALA A 54 15.97 9.65 -1.42
C ALA A 54 14.79 9.48 -2.41
N HIS A 55 13.65 10.14 -2.13
CA HIS A 55 12.44 9.98 -2.96
C HIS A 55 12.61 10.38 -4.44
N LYS A 56 13.66 11.12 -4.78
CA LYS A 56 13.98 11.52 -6.16
C LYS A 56 14.81 10.48 -6.91
N ASP A 57 15.36 9.50 -6.22
CA ASP A 57 16.26 8.49 -6.75
C ASP A 57 15.48 7.19 -7.06
N GLU A 58 14.48 7.33 -7.94
CA GLU A 58 13.62 6.21 -8.32
C GLU A 58 14.39 5.14 -9.12
N ASP A 59 15.40 5.52 -9.90
CA ASP A 59 16.22 4.58 -10.65
C ASP A 59 16.96 3.59 -9.73
N HIS A 60 17.42 4.08 -8.56
CA HIS A 60 18.04 3.21 -7.55
C HIS A 60 16.99 2.30 -6.87
N MET A 61 15.78 2.81 -6.59
CA MET A 61 14.68 1.98 -6.07
C MET A 61 14.32 0.86 -7.03
N ILE A 62 14.14 1.18 -8.33
CA ILE A 62 13.84 0.24 -9.41
C ILE A 62 14.88 -0.88 -9.44
N LYS A 63 16.16 -0.50 -9.51
CA LYS A 63 17.29 -1.46 -9.55
C LYS A 63 17.32 -2.38 -8.33
N LEU A 64 17.04 -1.86 -7.13
CA LEU A 64 16.99 -2.70 -5.94
C LEU A 64 15.82 -3.68 -5.98
N PHE A 65 14.64 -3.25 -6.40
CA PHE A 65 13.50 -4.16 -6.52
C PHE A 65 13.74 -5.25 -7.57
N GLU A 66 14.48 -4.96 -8.66
CA GLU A 66 14.93 -5.98 -9.63
C GLU A 66 15.90 -6.97 -8.98
N VAL A 67 16.94 -6.48 -8.28
CA VAL A 67 17.95 -7.33 -7.60
C VAL A 67 17.28 -8.25 -6.58
N TYR A 68 16.31 -7.73 -5.81
CA TYR A 68 15.56 -8.49 -4.83
C TYR A 68 14.45 -9.35 -5.45
N ARG A 69 14.24 -9.30 -6.78
CA ARG A 69 13.20 -10.04 -7.52
C ARG A 69 11.83 -9.86 -6.88
N VAL A 70 11.43 -8.59 -6.72
CA VAL A 70 10.14 -8.24 -6.12
C VAL A 70 9.02 -8.50 -7.13
N ASP A 71 7.96 -9.18 -6.70
CA ASP A 71 6.77 -9.49 -7.52
C ASP A 71 5.66 -8.45 -7.36
N LEU A 72 5.62 -7.75 -6.22
CA LEU A 72 4.64 -6.70 -5.90
C LEU A 72 5.26 -5.66 -4.97
N ILE A 73 5.08 -4.39 -5.29
CA ILE A 73 5.47 -3.27 -4.44
C ILE A 73 4.25 -2.74 -3.70
N VAL A 74 4.40 -2.51 -2.39
CA VAL A 74 3.35 -2.08 -1.49
C VAL A 74 3.72 -0.73 -0.87
N LEU A 75 2.95 0.32 -1.14
CA LEU A 75 3.11 1.62 -0.50
C LEU A 75 2.38 1.61 0.85
N ALA A 76 3.11 1.33 1.93
CA ALA A 76 2.57 1.28 3.29
C ALA A 76 2.82 2.60 4.04
N GLY A 77 2.11 3.66 3.64
CA GLY A 77 2.32 5.01 4.15
C GLY A 77 3.57 5.67 3.55
N TYR A 78 3.79 5.51 2.26
CA TYR A 78 4.82 6.22 1.51
C TYR A 78 4.28 7.57 1.05
N MET A 79 4.73 8.65 1.69
CA MET A 79 4.18 10.00 1.57
C MET A 79 4.83 10.80 0.43
N ARG A 80 5.13 10.17 -0.71
CA ARG A 80 5.69 10.82 -1.90
C ARG A 80 5.07 10.24 -3.15
N VAL A 81 4.84 11.11 -4.13
CA VAL A 81 4.38 10.70 -5.46
C VAL A 81 5.56 10.12 -6.22
N LEU A 82 5.37 8.95 -6.79
CA LEU A 82 6.31 8.35 -7.74
C LEU A 82 6.13 9.02 -9.11
N LYS A 83 7.23 9.35 -9.76
CA LYS A 83 7.22 10.05 -11.05
C LYS A 83 7.22 9.09 -12.24
N LYS A 84 7.71 7.89 -12.03
CA LYS A 84 7.92 6.87 -13.05
C LYS A 84 7.33 5.50 -12.62
N PRO A 85 6.08 5.43 -12.15
CA PRO A 85 5.54 4.17 -11.61
C PRO A 85 5.54 3.03 -12.63
N SER A 86 5.40 3.33 -13.91
CA SER A 86 5.44 2.35 -15.01
C SER A 86 6.85 1.77 -15.30
N GLU A 87 7.92 2.42 -14.84
CA GLU A 87 9.30 1.91 -14.99
C GLU A 87 9.66 0.88 -13.90
N PHE A 88 8.87 0.74 -12.84
CA PHE A 88 9.13 -0.25 -11.80
C PHE A 88 8.90 -1.69 -12.32
N PRO A 89 9.68 -2.68 -11.83
CA PRO A 89 9.71 -4.02 -12.42
C PRO A 89 8.43 -4.85 -12.22
N CYS A 90 7.54 -4.39 -11.37
CA CYS A 90 6.32 -5.11 -11.01
C CYS A 90 5.21 -4.13 -10.62
N PRO A 91 3.95 -4.57 -10.49
CA PRO A 91 2.84 -3.73 -10.04
C PRO A 91 3.11 -3.08 -8.69
N ILE A 92 2.59 -1.86 -8.53
CA ILE A 92 2.63 -1.10 -7.28
C ILE A 92 1.19 -0.92 -6.80
N ILE A 93 0.93 -1.19 -5.54
CA ILE A 93 -0.36 -0.93 -4.90
C ILE A 93 -0.23 0.02 -3.72
N ASN A 94 -1.28 0.80 -3.49
CA ASN A 94 -1.39 1.76 -2.40
C ASN A 94 -2.72 1.61 -1.67
N VAL A 95 -2.76 2.02 -0.40
CA VAL A 95 -4.01 2.26 0.32
C VAL A 95 -4.19 3.76 0.52
N HIS A 96 -5.35 4.28 0.12
CA HIS A 96 -5.71 5.69 0.23
C HIS A 96 -6.89 5.87 1.20
N PRO A 97 -6.87 6.85 2.12
CA PRO A 97 -7.86 7.01 3.18
C PRO A 97 -9.16 7.70 2.71
N SER A 98 -9.70 7.30 1.57
CA SER A 98 -11.01 7.71 1.06
C SER A 98 -11.64 6.66 0.16
N LEU A 99 -12.92 6.84 -0.18
CA LEU A 99 -13.60 6.07 -1.22
C LEU A 99 -13.30 6.69 -2.59
N LEU A 100 -12.16 6.33 -3.19
CA LEU A 100 -11.81 6.81 -4.53
C LEU A 100 -12.95 6.57 -5.53
N PRO A 101 -13.18 7.50 -6.49
CA PRO A 101 -12.34 8.65 -6.85
C PRO A 101 -12.53 9.92 -6.00
N LYS A 102 -13.32 9.87 -4.91
CA LYS A 102 -13.51 11.03 -4.03
C LYS A 102 -12.25 11.28 -3.20
N TYR A 103 -11.95 12.55 -2.97
CA TYR A 103 -10.90 13.02 -2.04
C TYR A 103 -9.51 12.46 -2.34
N LYS A 104 -9.07 12.55 -3.60
CA LYS A 104 -7.70 12.24 -4.02
C LYS A 104 -6.68 13.15 -3.35
N GLY A 105 -5.45 12.67 -3.17
CA GLY A 105 -4.32 13.43 -2.67
C GLY A 105 -4.33 13.62 -1.16
N LEU A 106 -3.76 14.74 -0.72
CA LEU A 106 -3.60 15.05 0.69
C LEU A 106 -4.91 15.48 1.34
N HIS A 107 -4.98 15.31 2.67
CA HIS A 107 -6.12 15.78 3.49
C HIS A 107 -7.48 15.15 3.14
N ALA A 108 -7.47 13.91 2.67
CA ALA A 108 -8.70 13.21 2.26
C ALA A 108 -9.75 13.08 3.37
N VAL A 109 -9.30 12.94 4.62
CA VAL A 109 -10.19 12.83 5.79
C VAL A 109 -10.86 14.16 6.11
N GLU A 110 -10.08 15.25 6.07
CA GLU A 110 -10.58 16.62 6.24
C GLU A 110 -11.60 16.96 5.15
N GLN A 111 -11.28 16.66 3.90
CA GLN A 111 -12.18 16.87 2.76
C GLN A 111 -13.49 16.08 2.93
N ALA A 112 -13.43 14.85 3.40
CA ALA A 112 -14.61 14.02 3.64
C ALA A 112 -15.50 14.61 4.74
N LEU A 113 -14.93 15.12 5.83
CA LEU A 113 -15.70 15.79 6.90
C LEU A 113 -16.37 17.09 6.43
N GLU A 114 -15.67 17.87 5.62
CA GLU A 114 -16.17 19.16 5.12
C GLU A 114 -17.22 19.01 4.01
N SER A 115 -17.28 17.84 3.35
CA SER A 115 -18.17 17.62 2.20
C SER A 115 -19.64 17.45 2.56
N GLY A 116 -19.96 17.09 3.80
CA GLY A 116 -21.31 16.70 4.23
C GLY A 116 -21.70 15.28 3.80
N ASP A 117 -20.78 14.49 3.27
CA ASP A 117 -21.03 13.06 3.02
C ASP A 117 -21.30 12.31 4.31
N THR A 118 -22.11 11.27 4.25
CA THR A 118 -22.44 10.41 5.40
C THR A 118 -21.48 9.22 5.54
N GLU A 119 -20.65 8.98 4.54
CA GLU A 119 -19.69 7.89 4.53
C GLU A 119 -18.41 8.28 3.79
N THR A 120 -17.32 7.67 4.20
CA THR A 120 -16.02 7.67 3.56
C THR A 120 -15.42 6.27 3.69
N GLY A 121 -14.10 6.12 3.68
CA GLY A 121 -13.47 4.81 3.87
C GLY A 121 -12.01 4.79 3.47
N CYS A 122 -11.57 3.63 3.01
CA CYS A 122 -10.27 3.47 2.38
C CYS A 122 -10.38 2.64 1.10
N THR A 123 -9.45 2.88 0.18
CA THR A 123 -9.38 2.21 -1.11
C THR A 123 -7.98 1.65 -1.33
N VAL A 124 -7.90 0.37 -1.69
CA VAL A 124 -6.68 -0.23 -2.23
C VAL A 124 -6.74 -0.15 -3.74
N HIS A 125 -5.71 0.41 -4.36
CA HIS A 125 -5.67 0.65 -5.81
C HIS A 125 -4.26 0.44 -6.37
N TYR A 126 -4.16 0.23 -7.67
CA TYR A 126 -2.89 0.27 -8.38
C TYR A 126 -2.37 1.70 -8.46
N VAL A 127 -1.05 1.84 -8.45
CA VAL A 127 -0.38 3.13 -8.65
C VAL A 127 -0.02 3.27 -10.13
N ASN A 128 -0.38 4.41 -10.71
CA ASN A 128 -0.03 4.83 -12.05
C ASN A 128 0.46 6.30 -12.04
N GLU A 129 0.60 6.93 -13.19
CA GLU A 129 1.06 8.31 -13.34
C GLU A 129 0.06 9.34 -12.80
N GLU A 130 -1.22 8.99 -12.69
CA GLU A 130 -2.25 9.85 -12.10
C GLU A 130 -2.30 9.65 -10.58
N LEU A 131 -2.20 10.73 -9.81
CA LEU A 131 -2.31 10.69 -8.36
C LEU A 131 -3.66 10.08 -7.95
N ASP A 132 -3.59 8.96 -7.22
CA ASP A 132 -4.73 8.17 -6.76
C ASP A 132 -5.75 7.84 -7.88
N GLY A 133 -5.24 7.70 -9.13
CA GLY A 133 -6.05 7.50 -10.33
C GLY A 133 -6.02 6.07 -10.88
N GLY A 134 -5.22 5.19 -10.31
CA GLY A 134 -5.09 3.81 -10.78
C GLY A 134 -6.32 2.95 -10.49
N ALA A 135 -6.41 1.82 -11.18
CA ALA A 135 -7.53 0.89 -11.06
C ALA A 135 -7.72 0.42 -9.61
N ILE A 136 -8.96 0.45 -9.16
CA ILE A 136 -9.34 0.05 -7.80
C ILE A 136 -9.32 -1.47 -7.69
N ILE A 137 -8.73 -1.97 -6.60
CA ILE A 137 -8.70 -3.39 -6.28
C ILE A 137 -9.83 -3.72 -5.30
N ASP A 138 -9.92 -2.95 -4.19
CA ASP A 138 -10.97 -3.16 -3.19
C ASP A 138 -11.16 -1.90 -2.32
N ARG A 139 -12.28 -1.83 -1.59
CA ARG A 139 -12.66 -0.69 -0.73
C ARG A 139 -13.25 -1.17 0.58
N SER A 140 -13.12 -0.34 1.61
CA SER A 140 -13.85 -0.52 2.88
C SER A 140 -14.56 0.77 3.24
N ILE A 141 -15.88 0.69 3.45
CA ILE A 141 -16.72 1.84 3.80
C ILE A 141 -16.61 2.10 5.31
N VAL A 142 -16.57 3.38 5.67
CA VAL A 142 -16.53 3.89 7.04
C VAL A 142 -17.58 4.99 7.17
N PRO A 143 -18.55 4.90 8.10
CA PRO A 143 -19.51 5.95 8.31
C PRO A 143 -18.86 7.20 8.92
N ILE A 144 -19.36 8.38 8.53
CA ILE A 144 -19.04 9.67 9.15
C ILE A 144 -20.14 9.98 10.16
N CYS A 145 -19.77 10.12 11.44
CA CYS A 145 -20.71 10.46 12.50
C CYS A 145 -20.83 11.98 12.67
N PRO A 146 -21.99 12.52 13.11
CA PRO A 146 -22.18 13.97 13.22
C PRO A 146 -21.18 14.71 14.12
N ASP A 147 -20.61 14.02 15.10
CA ASP A 147 -19.66 14.53 16.10
C ASP A 147 -18.20 14.09 15.80
N ASP A 148 -17.94 13.57 14.60
CA ASP A 148 -16.58 13.22 14.22
C ASP A 148 -15.69 14.46 14.11
N THR A 149 -14.49 14.30 14.65
CA THR A 149 -13.34 15.16 14.37
C THR A 149 -12.43 14.48 13.35
N VAL A 150 -11.50 15.21 12.77
CA VAL A 150 -10.45 14.64 11.92
C VAL A 150 -9.74 13.48 12.61
N ALA A 151 -9.45 13.62 13.90
CA ALA A 151 -8.75 12.59 14.67
C ALA A 151 -9.59 11.30 14.85
N THR A 152 -10.88 11.43 15.19
CA THR A 152 -11.77 10.26 15.40
C THR A 152 -12.04 9.52 14.09
N LEU A 153 -12.31 10.25 13.01
CA LEU A 153 -12.53 9.67 11.69
C LEU A 153 -11.27 9.03 11.14
N THR A 154 -10.10 9.70 11.24
CA THR A 154 -8.80 9.13 10.84
C THR A 154 -8.55 7.79 11.54
N GLN A 155 -8.77 7.72 12.86
CA GLN A 155 -8.56 6.47 13.61
C GLN A 155 -9.49 5.35 13.12
N ARG A 156 -10.74 5.68 12.76
CA ARG A 156 -11.71 4.70 12.24
C ARG A 156 -11.31 4.22 10.85
N ILE A 157 -10.87 5.12 9.97
CA ILE A 157 -10.37 4.78 8.63
C ILE A 157 -9.11 3.91 8.74
N GLN A 158 -8.15 4.26 9.61
CA GLN A 158 -6.95 3.44 9.82
C GLN A 158 -7.28 2.02 10.28
N ARG A 159 -8.29 1.83 11.12
CA ARG A 159 -8.75 0.47 11.49
C ARG A 159 -9.30 -0.31 10.29
N ALA A 160 -9.95 0.37 9.35
CA ALA A 160 -10.40 -0.24 8.10
C ALA A 160 -9.22 -0.59 7.19
N GLU A 161 -8.23 0.31 7.04
CA GLU A 161 -6.98 0.03 6.31
C GLU A 161 -6.24 -1.18 6.87
N TYR A 162 -6.13 -1.28 8.21
CA TYR A 162 -5.43 -2.38 8.88
C TYR A 162 -6.06 -3.75 8.64
N ARG A 163 -7.34 -3.79 8.26
CA ARG A 163 -8.04 -5.02 7.87
C ARG A 163 -7.96 -5.26 6.37
N LEU A 164 -8.29 -4.24 5.58
CA LEU A 164 -8.41 -4.36 4.12
C LEU A 164 -7.05 -4.58 3.45
N PHE A 165 -6.04 -3.80 3.79
CA PHE A 165 -4.77 -3.81 3.04
C PHE A 165 -4.03 -5.15 3.15
N PRO A 166 -3.81 -5.71 4.35
CA PRO A 166 -3.19 -7.03 4.47
C PRO A 166 -4.05 -8.14 3.82
N LEU A 167 -5.37 -8.04 3.89
CA LEU A 167 -6.29 -8.98 3.25
C LEU A 167 -6.09 -9.00 1.73
N VAL A 168 -6.11 -7.81 1.11
CA VAL A 168 -5.89 -7.67 -0.34
C VAL A 168 -4.53 -8.23 -0.73
N ILE A 169 -3.47 -7.86 -0.01
CA ILE A 169 -2.11 -8.33 -0.30
C ILE A 169 -2.03 -9.86 -0.17
N ASN A 170 -2.62 -10.43 0.89
CA ASN A 170 -2.56 -11.87 1.14
C ASN A 170 -3.30 -12.70 0.08
N HIS A 171 -4.32 -12.13 -0.56
CA HIS A 171 -5.08 -12.76 -1.64
C HIS A 171 -4.66 -12.30 -3.04
N TYR A 172 -3.65 -11.42 -3.13
CA TYR A 172 -3.15 -10.96 -4.41
C TYR A 172 -2.52 -12.11 -5.20
N GLU A 173 -3.01 -12.32 -6.42
CA GLU A 173 -2.45 -13.28 -7.36
C GLU A 173 -1.73 -12.53 -8.47
N SER A 174 -0.45 -12.82 -8.66
CA SER A 174 0.28 -12.24 -9.80
C SER A 174 -0.29 -12.78 -11.12
N LYS A 175 -0.25 -11.96 -12.17
CA LYS A 175 -0.69 -12.38 -13.52
C LYS A 175 0.01 -13.66 -14.00
N GLU A 176 1.20 -13.96 -13.50
CA GLU A 176 1.92 -15.22 -13.80
C GLU A 176 1.33 -16.44 -13.07
N SER A 177 0.84 -16.24 -11.85
CA SER A 177 0.15 -17.31 -11.10
C SER A 177 -1.15 -17.71 -11.78
N ILE A 178 -1.89 -16.73 -12.31
CA ILE A 178 -3.13 -16.98 -13.07
C ILE A 178 -2.83 -17.75 -14.36
N LYS A 179 -1.78 -17.41 -15.10
CA LYS A 179 -1.38 -18.13 -16.31
C LYS A 179 -0.96 -19.58 -16.03
N LYS A 180 -0.31 -19.84 -14.88
CA LYS A 180 0.06 -21.21 -14.49
C LYS A 180 -1.15 -22.06 -14.08
N SER A 181 -2.14 -21.46 -13.41
CA SER A 181 -3.37 -22.16 -13.01
C SER A 181 -4.31 -22.45 -14.20
N THR A 182 -4.39 -21.55 -15.18
CA THR A 182 -5.20 -21.73 -16.40
C THR A 182 -4.50 -22.59 -17.47
N GLY A 183 -3.17 -22.62 -17.50
CA GLY A 183 -2.39 -23.46 -18.43
C GLY A 183 -2.35 -24.95 -18.08
N ALA A 184 -2.71 -25.32 -16.86
CA ALA A 184 -2.76 -26.74 -16.43
C ALA A 184 -4.04 -27.49 -16.85
N THR A 185 -5.03 -26.81 -17.45
CA THR A 185 -6.34 -27.41 -17.79
C THR A 185 -6.49 -27.68 -19.29
N MET A 186 -5.47 -27.53 -20.12
CA MET A 186 -5.51 -27.82 -21.55
C MET A 186 -4.46 -28.90 -21.98
N ALA A 187 -4.41 -30.00 -21.25
CA ALA A 187 -3.69 -31.18 -21.67
C ALA A 187 -4.50 -32.43 -21.26
N LEU A 188 -5.54 -32.73 -22.01
CA LEU A 188 -6.16 -34.01 -22.15
C LEU A 188 -6.64 -34.18 -23.61
#